data_c98447628e4da8ab639dfc52facfe61a
#
_entry.id   c98447628e4da8ab639dfc52facfe61a
#
_cell.length_a   1.000
_cell.length_b   1.000
_cell.length_c   1.000
_cell.angle_alpha   90.00
_cell.angle_beta   90.00
_cell.angle_gamma   90.00
#
_symmetry.space_group_name_H-M   'P 1'
#
loop_
_entity.id
_entity.type
_entity.pdbx_description
1 polymer ?
#
loop_
_entity_poly.entity_id
_entity_poly.type
_entity_poly.pdbx_seq_one_letter_code
_entity_poly.pdbx_strand_id
1 'polypeptide(L)'
;MTAMPEVLREDTLNIPDSRGLNLYTCDPALERLLEVYLPPALLAEWRPLLERLGARAGGELDVLALAADKNPPVLAPRTRRGEDLQSIRKHPDYVALEQVAYAELGLASMSHRPDGPPPLVKYALTHLFVQAEFGLCCPVSMTDSLTRTLRRFGAPELVERYLPSLASRDFDELFQGAMFMTEQAAGPDVARTRTVAREEGGEWKLYGDKWFCSNPDADLAMVLARPEGAPEGMKGVTLFLLPKVREDGTRNAYRIVRLKDKLGSRSMASGEVRLEGASAYLIGEIGRGFQQMADMVNMSRLSNGVRAAGLMRRALSEALFVARHRRAFGKHLIDMPLMQKQLLKMMLPTEQARSMFMQIATLLPRADGGEVEAQKCVRILTPLIKFRACRDARRVAGDAMEVRGGCGYIEEWGMSQFVRDARIAMIYEGANGIQALDLVGRKLPRDGGRAVMAFFNEVQGFIKANEADEGLKPFLAALGKSLGHLQQATMWFMQNAMMKPDNAGAGSADYMHLFGLVALGYMWGLQAKAAQEKLAVAADERLETKLVLAKFYAERMLPETGAQLARISAGADTVMALAADRF
;
A
#
# COMPACT_ATOMS: atom_id res chain seq x y z
N MET A 1 -7.30 -27.67 43.81
CA MET A 1 -7.01 -26.31 43.29
C MET A 1 -7.19 -25.36 44.47
N THR A 2 -6.14 -24.88 45.06
CA THR A 2 -6.18 -23.84 46.09
C THR A 2 -6.68 -22.54 45.46
N ALA A 3 -7.75 -21.97 45.99
CA ALA A 3 -8.28 -20.68 45.53
C ALA A 3 -7.16 -19.63 45.62
N MET A 4 -6.96 -18.87 44.54
CA MET A 4 -6.01 -17.75 44.56
C MET A 4 -6.39 -16.76 45.67
N PRO A 5 -5.40 -16.18 46.38
CA PRO A 5 -5.63 -15.15 47.37
C PRO A 5 -6.46 -14.00 46.78
N GLU A 6 -7.34 -13.41 47.57
CA GLU A 6 -8.27 -12.35 47.12
C GLU A 6 -7.53 -11.11 46.57
N VAL A 7 -6.37 -10.80 47.09
CA VAL A 7 -5.45 -9.73 46.65
C VAL A 7 -4.95 -9.94 45.19
N LEU A 8 -4.98 -11.16 44.68
CA LEU A 8 -4.58 -11.51 43.30
C LEU A 8 -5.76 -11.54 42.30
N ARG A 9 -6.97 -11.14 42.72
CA ARG A 9 -8.19 -11.11 41.89
C ARG A 9 -8.53 -9.71 41.38
N GLU A 10 -7.68 -8.70 41.62
CA GLU A 10 -7.91 -7.37 41.07
C GLU A 10 -7.77 -7.38 39.54
N ASP A 11 -8.62 -6.64 38.84
CA ASP A 11 -8.59 -6.45 37.40
C ASP A 11 -7.25 -5.95 36.86
N THR A 12 -6.41 -5.39 37.75
CA THR A 12 -5.05 -4.92 37.46
C THR A 12 -4.06 -6.03 37.14
N LEU A 13 -4.38 -7.30 37.48
CA LEU A 13 -3.50 -8.45 37.25
C LEU A 13 -3.66 -9.03 35.84
N ASN A 14 -4.75 -8.72 35.16
CA ASN A 14 -4.98 -9.20 33.80
C ASN A 14 -4.36 -8.28 32.75
N ILE A 15 -3.63 -8.88 31.82
CA ILE A 15 -3.11 -8.16 30.66
C ILE A 15 -4.28 -7.89 29.71
N PRO A 16 -4.53 -6.62 29.31
CA PRO A 16 -5.63 -6.32 28.41
C PRO A 16 -5.47 -7.03 27.05
N ASP A 17 -6.49 -7.78 26.64
CA ASP A 17 -6.56 -8.46 25.34
C ASP A 17 -7.65 -7.81 24.47
N SER A 18 -7.24 -7.37 23.29
CA SER A 18 -8.09 -6.69 22.31
C SER A 18 -8.82 -7.64 21.36
N ARG A 19 -8.58 -8.96 21.46
CA ARG A 19 -9.21 -9.95 20.58
C ARG A 19 -10.73 -9.90 20.72
N GLY A 20 -11.41 -10.01 19.58
CA GLY A 20 -12.86 -9.91 19.48
C GLY A 20 -13.39 -8.49 19.37
N LEU A 21 -12.53 -7.45 19.38
CA LEU A 21 -12.97 -6.10 19.03
C LEU A 21 -13.45 -6.04 17.58
N ASN A 22 -14.61 -5.45 17.37
CA ASN A 22 -15.02 -5.10 16.02
C ASN A 22 -14.18 -3.92 15.51
N LEU A 23 -13.27 -4.18 14.55
CA LEU A 23 -12.30 -3.20 14.04
C LEU A 23 -12.95 -2.07 13.21
N TYR A 24 -14.22 -2.21 12.83
CA TYR A 24 -14.99 -1.12 12.23
C TYR A 24 -15.62 -0.24 13.30
N THR A 25 -16.38 -0.82 14.23
CA THR A 25 -17.13 -0.04 15.23
C THR A 25 -16.23 0.58 16.31
N CYS A 26 -15.06 0.00 16.59
CA CYS A 26 -14.06 0.62 17.48
C CYS A 26 -13.31 1.77 16.81
N ASP A 27 -13.57 2.04 15.52
CA ASP A 27 -12.94 3.08 14.72
C ASP A 27 -13.97 4.05 14.08
N PRO A 28 -14.65 4.87 14.89
CA PRO A 28 -15.65 5.80 14.37
C PRO A 28 -15.08 6.83 13.37
N ALA A 29 -13.76 7.01 13.35
CA ALA A 29 -13.13 7.91 12.39
C ALA A 29 -13.16 7.36 10.95
N LEU A 30 -13.15 6.04 10.77
CA LEU A 30 -13.31 5.42 9.45
C LEU A 30 -14.70 5.72 8.88
N GLU A 31 -15.76 5.53 9.68
CA GLU A 31 -17.13 5.80 9.25
C GLU A 31 -17.31 7.28 8.86
N ARG A 32 -16.79 8.20 9.69
CA ARG A 32 -16.85 9.65 9.40
C ARG A 32 -16.14 10.04 8.10
N LEU A 33 -15.01 9.40 7.79
CA LEU A 33 -14.37 9.62 6.50
C LEU A 33 -15.21 9.07 5.34
N LEU A 34 -15.80 7.88 5.50
CA LEU A 34 -16.69 7.32 4.48
C LEU A 34 -17.91 8.20 4.23
N GLU A 35 -18.48 8.82 5.26
CA GLU A 35 -19.57 9.81 5.12
C GLU A 35 -19.17 11.06 4.30
N VAL A 36 -17.90 11.41 4.27
CA VAL A 36 -17.40 12.55 3.45
C VAL A 36 -17.29 12.16 1.97
N TYR A 37 -16.88 10.92 1.70
CA TYR A 37 -16.53 10.51 0.34
C TYR A 37 -17.61 9.68 -0.37
N LEU A 38 -18.56 9.07 0.36
CA LEU A 38 -19.63 8.24 -0.19
C LEU A 38 -21.00 8.91 -0.05
N PRO A 39 -21.86 8.76 -1.06
CA PRO A 39 -23.27 9.11 -0.90
C PRO A 39 -23.91 8.34 0.27
N PRO A 40 -24.80 8.96 1.08
CA PRO A 40 -25.40 8.32 2.26
C PRO A 40 -26.09 6.97 1.95
N ALA A 41 -26.79 6.88 0.83
CA ALA A 41 -27.47 5.64 0.40
C ALA A 41 -26.46 4.50 0.15
N LEU A 42 -25.37 4.81 -0.50
CA LEU A 42 -24.31 3.81 -0.78
C LEU A 42 -23.59 3.38 0.50
N LEU A 43 -23.30 4.31 1.41
CA LEU A 43 -22.73 3.95 2.70
C LEU A 43 -23.69 3.08 3.52
N ALA A 44 -24.98 3.39 3.51
CA ALA A 44 -25.98 2.58 4.20
C ALA A 44 -26.09 1.15 3.64
N GLU A 45 -25.95 0.99 2.32
CA GLU A 45 -25.91 -0.33 1.65
C GLU A 45 -24.71 -1.17 2.12
N TRP A 46 -23.52 -0.57 2.21
CA TRP A 46 -22.27 -1.31 2.49
C TRP A 46 -21.91 -1.40 3.98
N ARG A 47 -22.52 -0.58 4.84
CA ARG A 47 -22.26 -0.58 6.28
C ARG A 47 -22.41 -1.97 6.93
N PRO A 48 -23.46 -2.77 6.67
CA PRO A 48 -23.58 -4.09 7.28
C PRO A 48 -22.42 -5.04 6.93
N LEU A 49 -21.84 -4.92 5.73
CA LEU A 49 -20.66 -5.71 5.34
C LEU A 49 -19.41 -5.21 6.04
N LEU A 50 -19.22 -3.88 6.15
CA LEU A 50 -18.10 -3.27 6.87
C LEU A 50 -18.11 -3.67 8.35
N GLU A 51 -19.28 -3.68 9.01
CA GLU A 51 -19.43 -4.10 10.40
C GLU A 51 -19.13 -5.59 10.59
N ARG A 52 -19.67 -6.45 9.72
CA ARG A 52 -19.37 -7.89 9.75
C ARG A 52 -17.89 -8.17 9.54
N LEU A 53 -17.29 -7.53 8.55
CA LEU A 53 -15.86 -7.69 8.28
C LEU A 53 -15.02 -7.16 9.45
N GLY A 54 -15.39 -6.03 10.04
CA GLY A 54 -14.71 -5.49 11.21
C GLY A 54 -14.71 -6.45 12.40
N ALA A 55 -15.83 -7.11 12.68
CA ALA A 55 -15.94 -8.12 13.72
C ALA A 55 -15.08 -9.35 13.42
N ARG A 56 -15.12 -9.85 12.18
CA ARG A 56 -14.30 -10.99 11.76
C ARG A 56 -12.82 -10.69 11.77
N ALA A 57 -12.42 -9.49 11.30
CA ALA A 57 -11.02 -9.08 11.26
C ALA A 57 -10.38 -8.92 12.66
N GLY A 58 -11.15 -8.53 13.67
CA GLY A 58 -10.66 -8.49 15.05
C GLY A 58 -10.85 -9.79 15.82
N GLY A 59 -11.50 -10.80 15.24
CA GLY A 59 -11.79 -12.09 15.84
C GLY A 59 -11.20 -13.26 15.06
N GLU A 60 -12.04 -13.98 14.32
CA GLU A 60 -11.63 -15.24 13.66
C GLU A 60 -10.49 -15.06 12.64
N LEU A 61 -10.53 -14.01 11.80
CA LEU A 61 -9.51 -13.82 10.78
C LEU A 61 -8.13 -13.51 11.39
N ASP A 62 -8.09 -12.84 12.53
CA ASP A 62 -6.86 -12.59 13.28
C ASP A 62 -6.21 -13.90 13.76
N VAL A 63 -7.02 -14.83 14.24
CA VAL A 63 -6.55 -16.16 14.67
C VAL A 63 -6.00 -16.95 13.49
N LEU A 64 -6.73 -16.98 12.37
CA LEU A 64 -6.27 -17.63 11.14
C LEU A 64 -4.97 -17.03 10.61
N ALA A 65 -4.86 -15.70 10.64
CA ALA A 65 -3.66 -14.98 10.17
C ALA A 65 -2.41 -15.28 11.01
N LEU A 66 -2.55 -15.32 12.35
CA LEU A 66 -1.46 -15.72 13.25
C LEU A 66 -1.00 -17.16 13.00
N ALA A 67 -1.93 -18.08 12.77
CA ALA A 67 -1.61 -19.47 12.46
C ALA A 67 -0.93 -19.59 11.08
N ALA A 68 -1.42 -18.87 10.07
CA ALA A 68 -0.82 -18.85 8.73
C ALA A 68 0.60 -18.25 8.72
N ASP A 69 0.87 -17.18 9.50
CA ASP A 69 2.21 -16.59 9.61
C ASP A 69 3.22 -17.57 10.24
N LYS A 70 2.78 -18.38 11.22
CA LYS A 70 3.61 -19.40 11.88
C LYS A 70 3.86 -20.63 11.02
N ASN A 71 3.03 -20.88 10.02
CA ASN A 71 3.09 -22.04 9.14
C ASN A 71 3.23 -21.61 7.66
N PRO A 72 4.42 -21.15 7.24
CA PRO A 72 4.64 -20.66 5.89
C PRO A 72 4.42 -21.75 4.85
N PRO A 73 4.07 -21.37 3.59
CA PRO A 73 3.86 -22.32 2.51
C PRO A 73 5.12 -23.12 2.18
N VAL A 74 4.94 -24.35 1.74
CA VAL A 74 6.02 -25.31 1.43
C VAL A 74 5.91 -25.75 -0.01
N LEU A 75 7.02 -25.64 -0.78
CA LEU A 75 7.10 -26.15 -2.14
C LEU A 75 7.24 -27.68 -2.12
N ALA A 76 6.38 -28.38 -2.86
CA ALA A 76 6.50 -29.79 -3.22
C ALA A 76 6.89 -29.86 -4.70
N PRO A 77 8.21 -29.92 -5.02
CA PRO A 77 8.67 -29.83 -6.40
C PRO A 77 8.38 -31.10 -7.21
N ARG A 78 8.32 -32.27 -6.55
CA ARG A 78 8.14 -33.57 -7.20
C ARG A 78 7.17 -34.46 -6.43
N THR A 79 6.56 -35.39 -7.18
CA THR A 79 5.81 -36.52 -6.60
C THR A 79 6.78 -37.54 -5.98
N ARG A 80 6.24 -38.49 -5.22
CA ARG A 80 7.02 -39.63 -4.69
C ARG A 80 7.68 -40.44 -5.80
N ARG A 81 7.13 -40.42 -7.02
CA ARG A 81 7.66 -41.13 -8.19
C ARG A 81 8.74 -40.37 -8.95
N GLY A 82 9.03 -39.11 -8.55
CA GLY A 82 10.02 -38.25 -9.20
C GLY A 82 9.47 -37.39 -10.33
N GLU A 83 8.16 -37.42 -10.60
CA GLU A 83 7.48 -36.58 -11.57
C GLU A 83 7.45 -35.12 -11.08
N ASP A 84 7.60 -34.15 -11.97
CA ASP A 84 7.51 -32.74 -11.62
C ASP A 84 6.08 -32.41 -11.16
N LEU A 85 5.95 -31.93 -9.92
CA LEU A 85 4.68 -31.55 -9.32
C LEU A 85 4.53 -30.02 -9.24
N GLN A 86 5.59 -29.34 -8.78
CA GLN A 86 5.65 -27.88 -8.66
C GLN A 86 4.43 -27.27 -7.91
N SER A 87 3.97 -27.94 -6.85
CA SER A 87 2.83 -27.52 -6.05
C SER A 87 3.28 -26.81 -4.78
N ILE A 88 2.57 -25.78 -4.40
CA ILE A 88 2.77 -25.08 -3.13
C ILE A 88 1.68 -25.51 -2.17
N ARG A 89 2.07 -26.16 -1.08
CA ARG A 89 1.16 -26.52 0.01
C ARG A 89 1.02 -25.32 0.93
N LYS A 90 -0.19 -24.77 1.00
CA LYS A 90 -0.59 -23.67 1.87
C LYS A 90 -1.21 -24.24 3.15
N HIS A 91 -1.06 -23.51 4.27
CA HIS A 91 -1.77 -23.87 5.51
C HIS A 91 -3.29 -23.75 5.31
N PRO A 92 -4.12 -24.64 5.88
CA PRO A 92 -5.58 -24.54 5.73
C PRO A 92 -6.16 -23.19 6.15
N ASP A 93 -5.62 -22.58 7.20
CA ASP A 93 -6.06 -21.26 7.66
C ASP A 93 -5.75 -20.15 6.64
N TYR A 94 -4.63 -20.26 5.91
CA TYR A 94 -4.36 -19.35 4.79
C TYR A 94 -5.34 -19.55 3.65
N VAL A 95 -5.72 -20.78 3.33
CA VAL A 95 -6.74 -21.07 2.29
C VAL A 95 -8.11 -20.53 2.73
N ALA A 96 -8.45 -20.63 4.01
CA ALA A 96 -9.68 -20.03 4.54
C ALA A 96 -9.67 -18.49 4.39
N LEU A 97 -8.52 -17.83 4.63
CA LEU A 97 -8.36 -16.39 4.38
C LEU A 97 -8.47 -16.05 2.89
N GLU A 98 -7.94 -16.89 1.99
CA GLU A 98 -8.10 -16.74 0.53
C GLU A 98 -9.58 -16.79 0.13
N GLN A 99 -10.35 -17.75 0.67
CA GLN A 99 -11.80 -17.86 0.42
C GLN A 99 -12.54 -16.58 0.84
N VAL A 100 -12.22 -16.04 2.01
CA VAL A 100 -12.81 -14.76 2.46
C VAL A 100 -12.43 -13.61 1.51
N ALA A 101 -11.16 -13.44 1.20
CA ALA A 101 -10.69 -12.29 0.43
C ALA A 101 -11.16 -12.33 -1.04
N TYR A 102 -11.04 -13.49 -1.70
CA TYR A 102 -11.33 -13.64 -3.12
C TYR A 102 -12.81 -13.94 -3.40
N ALA A 103 -13.40 -14.90 -2.68
CA ALA A 103 -14.75 -15.39 -2.99
C ALA A 103 -15.82 -14.60 -2.22
N GLU A 104 -15.75 -14.52 -0.89
CA GLU A 104 -16.81 -13.88 -0.11
C GLU A 104 -16.83 -12.35 -0.31
N LEU A 105 -15.67 -11.69 -0.19
CA LEU A 105 -15.54 -10.23 -0.35
C LEU A 105 -15.35 -9.82 -1.82
N GLY A 106 -14.72 -10.66 -2.63
CA GLY A 106 -14.42 -10.35 -4.03
C GLY A 106 -13.42 -9.21 -4.19
N LEU A 107 -12.46 -9.06 -3.29
CA LEU A 107 -11.53 -7.91 -3.28
C LEU A 107 -10.71 -7.77 -4.57
N ALA A 108 -10.43 -8.87 -5.26
CA ALA A 108 -9.70 -8.87 -6.53
C ALA A 108 -10.63 -8.66 -7.75
N SER A 109 -11.88 -9.14 -7.68
CA SER A 109 -12.82 -9.15 -8.81
C SER A 109 -13.79 -7.97 -8.82
N MET A 110 -14.02 -7.34 -7.67
CA MET A 110 -15.04 -6.33 -7.43
C MET A 110 -15.00 -5.15 -8.43
N SER A 111 -13.80 -4.68 -8.78
CA SER A 111 -13.61 -3.58 -9.75
C SER A 111 -13.79 -3.98 -11.21
N HIS A 112 -13.94 -5.28 -11.50
CA HIS A 112 -14.00 -5.82 -12.86
C HIS A 112 -15.37 -6.35 -13.24
N ARG A 113 -16.30 -6.33 -12.32
CA ARG A 113 -17.69 -6.76 -12.51
C ARG A 113 -18.55 -5.57 -12.93
N PRO A 114 -19.58 -5.78 -13.78
CA PRO A 114 -20.50 -4.72 -14.19
C PRO A 114 -21.27 -4.09 -13.02
N ASP A 115 -21.59 -4.90 -12.02
CA ASP A 115 -22.30 -4.53 -10.78
C ASP A 115 -21.38 -4.16 -9.62
N GLY A 116 -20.09 -3.96 -9.89
CA GLY A 116 -19.10 -3.68 -8.86
C GLY A 116 -19.26 -2.29 -8.25
N PRO A 117 -19.00 -2.16 -6.93
CA PRO A 117 -19.08 -0.87 -6.25
C PRO A 117 -17.95 0.07 -6.69
N PRO A 118 -18.07 1.36 -6.37
CA PRO A 118 -16.98 2.31 -6.56
C PRO A 118 -15.67 1.83 -5.87
N PRO A 119 -14.50 2.15 -6.43
CA PRO A 119 -13.19 1.72 -5.89
C PRO A 119 -12.99 2.02 -4.40
N LEU A 120 -13.60 3.09 -3.90
CA LEU A 120 -13.52 3.47 -2.49
C LEU A 120 -14.08 2.39 -1.55
N VAL A 121 -15.20 1.72 -1.92
CA VAL A 121 -15.78 0.63 -1.13
C VAL A 121 -14.81 -0.55 -1.07
N LYS A 122 -14.24 -0.95 -2.22
CA LYS A 122 -13.21 -2.00 -2.27
C LYS A 122 -12.04 -1.68 -1.34
N TYR A 123 -11.54 -0.46 -1.38
CA TYR A 123 -10.39 -0.07 -0.55
C TYR A 123 -10.76 0.07 0.93
N ALA A 124 -11.99 0.42 1.27
CA ALA A 124 -12.48 0.38 2.66
C ALA A 124 -12.53 -1.05 3.20
N LEU A 125 -13.05 -2.00 2.41
CA LEU A 125 -13.02 -3.42 2.75
C LEU A 125 -11.60 -3.97 2.85
N THR A 126 -10.72 -3.63 1.91
CA THR A 126 -9.30 -4.00 1.96
C THR A 126 -8.62 -3.43 3.21
N HIS A 127 -8.92 -2.18 3.58
CA HIS A 127 -8.41 -1.54 4.80
C HIS A 127 -8.83 -2.27 6.09
N LEU A 128 -10.02 -2.85 6.13
CA LEU A 128 -10.45 -3.68 7.26
C LEU A 128 -9.82 -5.07 7.23
N PHE A 129 -9.82 -5.74 6.07
CA PHE A 129 -9.27 -7.07 5.93
C PHE A 129 -7.78 -7.14 6.28
N VAL A 130 -7.00 -6.16 5.82
CA VAL A 130 -5.55 -6.10 6.07
C VAL A 130 -5.18 -5.92 7.55
N GLN A 131 -6.11 -5.48 8.38
CA GLN A 131 -5.91 -5.39 9.82
C GLN A 131 -5.81 -6.76 10.48
N ALA A 132 -6.29 -7.82 9.81
CA ALA A 132 -6.07 -9.21 10.19
C ALA A 132 -4.89 -9.82 9.41
N GLU A 133 -4.90 -9.73 8.07
CA GLU A 133 -3.93 -10.43 7.21
C GLU A 133 -3.31 -9.49 6.16
N PHE A 134 -2.03 -9.21 6.35
CA PHE A 134 -1.27 -8.32 5.46
C PHE A 134 -0.72 -9.02 4.21
N GLY A 135 -0.22 -10.24 4.37
CA GLY A 135 0.50 -10.97 3.32
C GLY A 135 -0.37 -11.28 2.11
N LEU A 136 -1.55 -11.83 2.34
CA LEU A 136 -2.52 -12.20 1.30
C LEU A 136 -3.01 -11.01 0.48
N CYS A 137 -3.04 -9.80 1.05
CA CYS A 137 -3.41 -8.61 0.30
C CYS A 137 -2.47 -8.31 -0.88
N CYS A 138 -1.27 -8.91 -0.93
CA CYS A 138 -0.37 -8.80 -2.08
C CYS A 138 -0.88 -9.61 -3.29
N PRO A 139 -1.12 -10.93 -3.20
CA PRO A 139 -1.76 -11.71 -4.28
C PRO A 139 -3.11 -11.12 -4.73
N VAL A 140 -3.96 -10.73 -3.80
CA VAL A 140 -5.26 -10.08 -4.10
C VAL A 140 -5.07 -8.83 -4.96
N SER A 141 -4.15 -7.95 -4.59
CA SER A 141 -3.90 -6.72 -5.36
C SER A 141 -3.22 -6.97 -6.71
N MET A 142 -2.40 -8.04 -6.81
CA MET A 142 -1.81 -8.45 -8.09
C MET A 142 -2.87 -9.01 -9.03
N THR A 143 -3.82 -9.79 -8.54
CA THR A 143 -4.94 -10.30 -9.33
C THR A 143 -5.80 -9.16 -9.86
N ASP A 144 -6.21 -8.22 -9.01
CA ASP A 144 -6.96 -7.02 -9.40
C ASP A 144 -6.22 -6.19 -10.46
N SER A 145 -4.94 -5.91 -10.24
CA SER A 145 -4.16 -5.08 -11.16
C SER A 145 -3.76 -5.79 -12.45
N LEU A 146 -3.54 -7.12 -12.43
CA LEU A 146 -3.36 -7.94 -13.63
C LEU A 146 -4.62 -7.91 -14.49
N THR A 147 -5.79 -8.11 -13.89
CA THR A 147 -7.08 -8.07 -14.60
C THR A 147 -7.30 -6.72 -15.28
N ARG A 148 -7.00 -5.62 -14.57
CA ARG A 148 -7.04 -4.27 -15.14
C ARG A 148 -6.09 -4.13 -16.34
N THR A 149 -4.85 -4.58 -16.21
CA THR A 149 -3.83 -4.48 -17.25
C THR A 149 -4.21 -5.32 -18.46
N LEU A 150 -4.73 -6.52 -18.27
CA LEU A 150 -5.25 -7.39 -19.31
C LEU A 150 -6.41 -6.71 -20.08
N ARG A 151 -7.39 -6.14 -19.37
CA ARG A 151 -8.52 -5.42 -19.99
C ARG A 151 -8.09 -4.19 -20.80
N ARG A 152 -7.00 -3.53 -20.41
CA ARG A 152 -6.52 -2.29 -21.08
C ARG A 152 -5.64 -2.55 -22.29
N PHE A 153 -4.84 -3.61 -22.25
CA PHE A 153 -3.75 -3.83 -23.21
C PHE A 153 -3.77 -5.22 -23.83
N GLY A 154 -4.53 -6.15 -23.30
CA GLY A 154 -4.64 -7.51 -23.85
C GLY A 154 -5.43 -7.52 -25.17
N ALA A 155 -5.10 -8.48 -26.03
CA ALA A 155 -5.91 -8.77 -27.21
C ALA A 155 -7.33 -9.22 -26.76
N PRO A 156 -8.38 -8.90 -27.54
CA PRO A 156 -9.77 -9.23 -27.19
C PRO A 156 -9.97 -10.70 -26.83
N GLU A 157 -9.34 -11.60 -27.55
CA GLU A 157 -9.42 -13.06 -27.34
C GLU A 157 -8.86 -13.49 -25.99
N LEU A 158 -7.79 -12.83 -25.51
CA LEU A 158 -7.22 -13.08 -24.20
C LEU A 158 -8.11 -12.54 -23.08
N VAL A 159 -8.72 -11.37 -23.30
CA VAL A 159 -9.68 -10.80 -22.35
C VAL A 159 -10.91 -11.70 -22.24
N GLU A 160 -11.49 -12.12 -23.36
CA GLU A 160 -12.65 -13.02 -23.39
C GLU A 160 -12.36 -14.35 -22.69
N ARG A 161 -11.17 -14.91 -22.88
CA ARG A 161 -10.75 -16.18 -22.30
C ARG A 161 -10.57 -16.10 -20.79
N TYR A 162 -9.88 -15.09 -20.27
CA TYR A 162 -9.41 -15.09 -18.88
C TYR A 162 -10.24 -14.21 -17.93
N LEU A 163 -10.95 -13.22 -18.45
CA LEU A 163 -11.73 -12.31 -17.59
C LEU A 163 -12.82 -13.03 -16.78
N PRO A 164 -13.56 -14.02 -17.32
CA PRO A 164 -14.56 -14.72 -16.52
C PRO A 164 -13.97 -15.33 -15.24
N SER A 165 -12.86 -16.06 -15.34
CA SER A 165 -12.20 -16.67 -14.17
C SER A 165 -11.53 -15.64 -13.26
N LEU A 166 -10.91 -14.59 -13.80
CA LEU A 166 -10.33 -13.51 -13.00
C LEU A 166 -11.37 -12.67 -12.25
N ALA A 167 -12.61 -12.61 -12.75
CA ALA A 167 -13.73 -11.91 -12.13
C ALA A 167 -14.68 -12.83 -11.36
N SER A 168 -14.41 -14.15 -11.31
CA SER A 168 -15.22 -15.13 -10.59
C SER A 168 -15.19 -14.88 -9.08
N ARG A 169 -16.25 -15.28 -8.41
CA ARG A 169 -16.36 -15.41 -6.95
C ARG A 169 -16.51 -16.88 -6.51
N ASP A 170 -16.57 -17.80 -7.47
CA ASP A 170 -16.45 -19.21 -7.17
C ASP A 170 -14.96 -19.52 -6.95
N PHE A 171 -14.62 -20.02 -5.77
CA PHE A 171 -13.23 -20.24 -5.38
C PHE A 171 -12.57 -21.34 -6.20
N ASP A 172 -13.31 -22.28 -6.72
CA ASP A 172 -12.83 -23.38 -7.55
C ASP A 172 -12.59 -22.95 -9.02
N GLU A 173 -13.28 -21.90 -9.48
CA GLU A 173 -13.16 -21.35 -10.84
C GLU A 173 -12.27 -20.10 -10.92
N LEU A 174 -12.01 -19.50 -9.77
CA LEU A 174 -11.25 -18.26 -9.67
C LEU A 174 -9.80 -18.44 -10.13
N PHE A 175 -9.34 -17.56 -11.02
CA PHE A 175 -7.92 -17.42 -11.35
C PHE A 175 -7.25 -16.34 -10.52
N GLN A 176 -6.09 -16.69 -9.96
CA GLN A 176 -5.22 -15.76 -9.26
C GLN A 176 -4.16 -15.19 -10.20
N GLY A 177 -3.80 -13.92 -9.98
CA GLY A 177 -2.80 -13.19 -10.75
C GLY A 177 -1.49 -12.99 -10.00
N ALA A 178 -0.39 -12.86 -10.76
CA ALA A 178 0.94 -12.52 -10.27
C ALA A 178 1.65 -11.51 -11.17
N MET A 179 2.80 -11.02 -10.70
CA MET A 179 3.67 -10.10 -11.43
C MET A 179 5.14 -10.52 -11.22
N PHE A 180 5.82 -10.92 -12.30
CA PHE A 180 7.22 -11.35 -12.27
C PHE A 180 8.09 -10.34 -13.04
N MET A 181 8.63 -9.37 -12.34
CA MET A 181 9.42 -8.30 -12.93
C MET A 181 10.90 -8.39 -12.56
N THR A 182 11.20 -8.58 -11.29
CA THR A 182 12.56 -8.51 -10.74
C THR A 182 13.42 -9.70 -11.14
N GLU A 183 14.66 -9.41 -11.51
CA GLU A 183 15.73 -10.39 -11.74
C GLU A 183 16.93 -10.07 -10.83
N GLN A 184 17.88 -10.98 -10.69
CA GLN A 184 19.13 -10.70 -9.93
C GLN A 184 19.88 -9.50 -10.49
N ALA A 185 19.91 -9.37 -11.83
CA ALA A 185 20.59 -8.26 -12.52
C ALA A 185 19.71 -7.03 -12.73
N ALA A 186 18.39 -7.14 -12.54
CA ALA A 186 17.41 -6.09 -12.85
C ALA A 186 16.42 -5.94 -11.69
N GLY A 187 16.80 -5.17 -10.68
CA GLY A 187 15.92 -4.72 -9.60
C GLY A 187 15.23 -3.41 -9.98
N PRO A 188 15.60 -2.25 -9.40
CA PRO A 188 15.07 -0.95 -9.79
C PRO A 188 15.39 -0.56 -11.24
N ASP A 189 16.54 -1.00 -11.75
CA ASP A 189 16.97 -0.81 -13.13
C ASP A 189 16.38 -1.88 -14.04
N VAL A 190 15.09 -1.73 -14.36
CA VAL A 190 14.33 -2.66 -15.22
C VAL A 190 14.90 -2.72 -16.65
N ALA A 191 15.63 -1.69 -17.09
CA ALA A 191 16.30 -1.67 -18.39
C ALA A 191 17.29 -2.82 -18.57
N ARG A 192 17.79 -3.41 -17.48
CA ARG A 192 18.71 -4.55 -17.45
C ARG A 192 18.05 -5.92 -17.48
N THR A 193 16.74 -5.98 -17.74
CA THR A 193 16.02 -7.26 -17.89
C THR A 193 16.74 -8.18 -18.86
N ARG A 194 17.07 -9.41 -18.42
CA ARG A 194 17.77 -10.45 -19.16
C ARG A 194 16.89 -11.61 -19.60
N THR A 195 15.69 -11.77 -19.05
CA THR A 195 14.72 -12.73 -19.56
C THR A 195 14.46 -12.46 -21.04
N VAL A 196 14.66 -13.50 -21.87
CA VAL A 196 14.51 -13.42 -23.34
C VAL A 196 13.15 -13.98 -23.74
N ALA A 197 12.51 -13.34 -24.70
CA ALA A 197 11.33 -13.85 -25.38
C ALA A 197 11.71 -14.21 -26.82
N ARG A 198 11.43 -15.45 -27.26
CA ARG A 198 11.64 -15.94 -28.63
C ARG A 198 10.33 -16.29 -29.26
N GLU A 199 10.19 -16.01 -30.53
CA GLU A 199 9.06 -16.48 -31.32
C GLU A 199 9.43 -17.84 -31.94
N GLU A 200 8.77 -18.89 -31.47
CA GLU A 200 9.03 -20.26 -31.90
C GLU A 200 7.69 -20.91 -32.28
N GLY A 201 7.58 -21.34 -33.54
CA GLY A 201 6.36 -21.98 -34.05
C GLY A 201 5.10 -21.10 -33.99
N GLY A 202 5.24 -19.78 -34.06
CA GLY A 202 4.12 -18.83 -33.96
C GLY A 202 3.69 -18.50 -32.52
N GLU A 203 4.43 -19.00 -31.51
CA GLU A 203 4.19 -18.70 -30.10
C GLU A 203 5.40 -18.01 -29.47
N TRP A 204 5.14 -17.13 -28.51
CA TRP A 204 6.20 -16.57 -27.68
C TRP A 204 6.64 -17.55 -26.61
N LYS A 205 7.94 -17.80 -26.51
CA LYS A 205 8.59 -18.65 -25.49
C LYS A 205 9.53 -17.79 -24.63
N LEU A 206 9.36 -17.87 -23.32
CA LEU A 206 10.16 -17.11 -22.36
C LEU A 206 11.27 -17.97 -21.75
N TYR A 207 12.49 -17.40 -21.66
CA TYR A 207 13.69 -18.03 -21.09
C TYR A 207 14.36 -17.07 -20.11
N GLY A 208 14.68 -17.55 -18.90
CA GLY A 208 15.39 -16.77 -17.89
C GLY A 208 14.90 -17.01 -16.47
N ASP A 209 15.47 -16.26 -15.53
CA ASP A 209 15.18 -16.38 -14.10
C ASP A 209 14.49 -15.12 -13.57
N LYS A 210 13.40 -15.30 -12.82
CA LYS A 210 12.77 -14.24 -12.04
C LYS A 210 13.02 -14.46 -10.55
N TRP A 211 13.35 -13.39 -9.83
CA TRP A 211 13.98 -13.49 -8.52
C TRP A 211 13.07 -13.33 -7.31
N PHE A 212 12.12 -12.41 -7.34
CA PHE A 212 11.09 -12.20 -6.32
C PHE A 212 9.71 -12.34 -6.98
N CYS A 213 9.21 -13.56 -7.05
CA CYS A 213 7.90 -13.88 -7.61
C CYS A 213 6.93 -14.11 -6.46
N SER A 214 6.12 -13.10 -6.13
CA SER A 214 5.02 -13.27 -5.18
C SER A 214 3.89 -14.02 -5.86
N ASN A 215 3.26 -14.96 -5.14
CA ASN A 215 2.25 -15.88 -5.66
C ASN A 215 2.75 -16.68 -6.90
N PRO A 216 3.86 -17.43 -6.78
CA PRO A 216 4.53 -18.04 -7.94
C PRO A 216 3.76 -19.21 -8.57
N ASP A 217 2.71 -19.70 -7.92
CA ASP A 217 1.77 -20.71 -8.40
C ASP A 217 0.44 -20.12 -8.90
N ALA A 218 0.37 -18.78 -9.07
CA ALA A 218 -0.79 -18.12 -9.66
C ALA A 218 -1.13 -18.68 -11.05
N ASP A 219 -2.40 -18.62 -11.43
CA ASP A 219 -2.89 -19.13 -12.70
C ASP A 219 -2.37 -18.32 -13.89
N LEU A 220 -2.19 -17.02 -13.68
CA LEU A 220 -1.67 -16.07 -14.66
C LEU A 220 -0.61 -15.16 -14.03
N ALA A 221 0.44 -14.84 -14.77
CA ALA A 221 1.44 -13.86 -14.35
C ALA A 221 1.76 -12.85 -15.48
N MET A 222 1.83 -11.57 -15.15
CA MET A 222 2.44 -10.57 -16.04
C MET A 222 3.96 -10.62 -15.89
N VAL A 223 4.66 -10.79 -17.02
CA VAL A 223 6.13 -10.99 -17.05
C VAL A 223 6.76 -9.98 -17.99
N LEU A 224 7.84 -9.33 -17.56
CA LEU A 224 8.68 -8.52 -18.43
C LEU A 224 9.79 -9.40 -19.03
N ALA A 225 9.93 -9.34 -20.36
CA ALA A 225 11.00 -10.02 -21.09
C ALA A 225 11.47 -9.15 -22.26
N ARG A 226 12.61 -9.49 -22.83
CA ARG A 226 13.19 -8.84 -24.01
C ARG A 226 13.04 -9.77 -25.20
N PRO A 227 12.29 -9.40 -26.25
CA PRO A 227 12.29 -10.12 -27.51
C PRO A 227 13.71 -10.26 -28.08
N GLU A 228 14.03 -11.41 -28.64
CA GLU A 228 15.34 -11.64 -29.25
C GLU A 228 15.59 -10.64 -30.38
N GLY A 229 16.76 -10.03 -30.41
CA GLY A 229 17.08 -8.93 -31.35
C GLY A 229 16.51 -7.55 -30.97
N ALA A 230 15.73 -7.43 -29.91
CA ALA A 230 15.23 -6.11 -29.46
C ALA A 230 16.38 -5.24 -28.89
N PRO A 231 16.28 -3.90 -29.02
CA PRO A 231 17.32 -3.00 -28.57
C PRO A 231 17.56 -3.12 -27.04
N GLU A 232 18.76 -2.78 -26.61
CA GLU A 232 19.07 -2.63 -25.19
C GLU A 232 18.27 -1.50 -24.54
N GLY A 233 18.22 -1.51 -23.19
CA GLY A 233 17.51 -0.51 -22.43
C GLY A 233 15.99 -0.71 -22.37
N MET A 234 15.28 0.33 -21.96
CA MET A 234 13.83 0.26 -21.73
C MET A 234 12.99 -0.01 -22.98
N LYS A 235 13.46 0.45 -24.14
CA LYS A 235 12.75 0.29 -25.42
C LYS A 235 12.70 -1.16 -25.92
N GLY A 236 13.55 -2.04 -25.38
CA GLY A 236 13.52 -3.47 -25.70
C GLY A 236 12.67 -4.30 -24.75
N VAL A 237 12.20 -3.72 -23.64
CA VAL A 237 11.42 -4.47 -22.63
C VAL A 237 9.95 -4.54 -23.04
N THR A 238 9.42 -5.76 -23.08
CA THR A 238 8.06 -6.07 -23.56
C THR A 238 7.28 -6.83 -22.48
N LEU A 239 5.96 -6.68 -22.45
CA LEU A 239 5.07 -7.31 -21.47
C LEU A 239 4.43 -8.55 -22.06
N PHE A 240 4.42 -9.62 -21.27
CA PHE A 240 3.82 -10.91 -21.64
C PHE A 240 2.91 -11.40 -20.52
N LEU A 241 1.83 -12.11 -20.91
CA LEU A 241 0.98 -12.88 -20.02
C LEU A 241 1.44 -14.34 -20.03
N LEU A 242 1.83 -14.86 -18.88
CA LEU A 242 2.28 -16.24 -18.67
C LEU A 242 1.16 -17.03 -17.98
N PRO A 243 0.50 -17.98 -18.65
CA PRO A 243 -0.41 -18.91 -18.00
C PRO A 243 0.35 -20.03 -17.28
N LYS A 244 -0.18 -20.49 -16.13
CA LYS A 244 0.35 -21.67 -15.42
C LYS A 244 0.09 -22.96 -16.18
N VAL A 245 -1.07 -23.07 -16.78
CA VAL A 245 -1.53 -24.19 -17.58
C VAL A 245 -1.77 -23.70 -19.01
N ARG A 246 -1.25 -24.44 -19.99
CA ARG A 246 -1.44 -24.14 -21.41
C ARG A 246 -2.84 -24.56 -21.89
N GLU A 247 -3.20 -24.17 -23.09
CA GLU A 247 -4.52 -24.48 -23.68
C GLU A 247 -4.77 -26.00 -23.82
N ASP A 248 -3.70 -26.77 -24.02
CA ASP A 248 -3.77 -28.23 -24.09
C ASP A 248 -3.94 -28.91 -22.71
N GLY A 249 -4.10 -28.14 -21.64
CA GLY A 249 -4.24 -28.63 -20.28
C GLY A 249 -2.91 -29.04 -19.61
N THR A 250 -1.78 -28.94 -20.32
CA THR A 250 -0.48 -29.27 -19.75
C THR A 250 0.10 -28.10 -18.95
N ARG A 251 0.91 -28.44 -17.95
CA ARG A 251 1.66 -27.43 -17.20
C ARG A 251 2.63 -26.71 -18.11
N ASN A 252 2.71 -25.38 -17.98
CA ASN A 252 3.63 -24.57 -18.75
C ASN A 252 5.09 -24.78 -18.32
N ALA A 253 6.02 -24.54 -19.24
CA ALA A 253 7.45 -24.86 -19.11
C ALA A 253 8.19 -23.84 -18.22
N TYR A 254 7.79 -23.75 -16.98
CA TYR A 254 8.54 -23.03 -15.94
C TYR A 254 8.49 -23.79 -14.62
N ARG A 255 9.48 -23.58 -13.78
CA ARG A 255 9.53 -24.19 -12.46
C ARG A 255 9.81 -23.17 -11.36
N ILE A 256 9.25 -23.44 -10.19
CA ILE A 256 9.56 -22.75 -8.96
C ILE A 256 10.82 -23.40 -8.39
N VAL A 257 11.92 -22.65 -8.38
CA VAL A 257 13.24 -23.18 -7.95
C VAL A 257 13.25 -23.38 -6.42
N ARG A 258 12.75 -22.39 -5.69
CA ARG A 258 12.55 -22.44 -4.23
C ARG A 258 11.62 -21.33 -3.76
N LEU A 259 11.11 -21.46 -2.55
CA LEU A 259 10.45 -20.36 -1.85
C LEU A 259 11.46 -19.59 -0.99
N LYS A 260 11.21 -18.30 -0.83
CA LYS A 260 12.01 -17.41 0.01
C LYS A 260 11.63 -17.59 1.48
N ASP A 261 12.58 -17.76 2.37
CA ASP A 261 12.40 -17.57 3.80
C ASP A 261 12.41 -16.06 4.10
N LYS A 262 11.29 -15.54 4.61
CA LYS A 262 11.04 -14.10 4.71
C LYS A 262 10.92 -13.64 6.16
N LEU A 263 11.28 -12.38 6.40
CA LEU A 263 11.09 -11.73 7.69
C LEU A 263 9.61 -11.61 8.05
N GLY A 264 8.78 -11.12 7.14
CA GLY A 264 7.34 -10.92 7.28
C GLY A 264 6.57 -11.35 6.03
N SER A 265 5.25 -11.17 6.01
CA SER A 265 4.33 -11.74 5.01
C SER A 265 4.59 -13.23 4.77
N ARG A 266 4.81 -13.97 5.87
CA ARG A 266 5.27 -15.36 5.83
C ARG A 266 4.18 -16.31 5.35
N SER A 267 2.93 -15.95 5.59
CA SER A 267 1.73 -16.67 5.18
C SER A 267 1.63 -16.88 3.66
N MET A 268 2.11 -15.91 2.85
CA MET A 268 2.05 -15.98 1.40
C MET A 268 3.37 -16.48 0.79
N ALA A 269 3.28 -17.23 -0.32
CA ALA A 269 4.45 -17.71 -1.06
C ALA A 269 5.14 -16.59 -1.84
N SER A 270 6.47 -16.55 -1.79
CA SER A 270 7.32 -15.78 -2.70
C SER A 270 8.46 -16.68 -3.16
N GLY A 271 8.66 -16.82 -4.47
CA GLY A 271 9.59 -17.78 -5.03
C GLY A 271 10.60 -17.20 -6.01
N GLU A 272 11.53 -18.04 -6.41
CA GLU A 272 12.38 -17.88 -7.58
C GLU A 272 11.79 -18.74 -8.68
N VAL A 273 11.59 -18.17 -9.87
CA VAL A 273 10.97 -18.85 -11.01
C VAL A 273 11.97 -18.90 -12.16
N ARG A 274 12.16 -20.09 -12.73
CA ARG A 274 12.94 -20.33 -13.94
C ARG A 274 12.00 -20.63 -15.10
N LEU A 275 12.13 -19.83 -16.16
CA LEU A 275 11.41 -19.96 -17.41
C LEU A 275 12.27 -20.78 -18.38
N GLU A 276 11.75 -21.89 -18.88
CA GLU A 276 12.49 -22.89 -19.68
C GLU A 276 11.80 -23.12 -21.04
N GLY A 277 11.48 -22.07 -21.76
CA GLY A 277 10.65 -22.09 -22.97
C GLY A 277 9.16 -21.97 -22.64
N ALA A 278 8.83 -21.22 -21.60
CA ALA A 278 7.45 -21.04 -21.16
C ALA A 278 6.62 -20.28 -22.20
N SER A 279 5.51 -20.87 -22.65
CA SER A 279 4.57 -20.24 -23.58
C SER A 279 3.94 -19.01 -22.93
N ALA A 280 3.88 -17.91 -23.67
CA ALA A 280 3.31 -16.66 -23.18
C ALA A 280 2.61 -15.89 -24.32
N TYR A 281 1.73 -15.00 -23.94
CA TYR A 281 1.01 -14.12 -24.88
C TYR A 281 1.55 -12.71 -24.77
N LEU A 282 1.77 -12.06 -25.93
CA LEU A 282 2.13 -10.64 -25.98
C LEU A 282 0.99 -9.79 -25.40
N ILE A 283 1.33 -8.85 -24.54
CA ILE A 283 0.38 -7.84 -24.02
C ILE A 283 0.76 -6.48 -24.57
N GLY A 284 -0.17 -5.91 -25.34
CA GLY A 284 -0.04 -4.59 -25.99
C GLY A 284 1.05 -4.58 -27.06
N GLU A 285 2.01 -3.65 -26.95
CA GLU A 285 2.99 -3.36 -28.01
C GLU A 285 4.41 -3.76 -27.58
N ILE A 286 5.19 -4.32 -28.52
CA ILE A 286 6.61 -4.62 -28.35
C ILE A 286 7.37 -3.35 -28.00
N GLY A 287 8.27 -3.44 -27.00
CA GLY A 287 9.11 -2.32 -26.55
C GLY A 287 8.41 -1.31 -25.65
N ARG A 288 7.11 -1.49 -25.34
CA ARG A 288 6.36 -0.64 -24.42
C ARG A 288 6.01 -1.34 -23.09
N GLY A 289 6.59 -2.50 -22.83
CA GLY A 289 6.22 -3.37 -21.73
C GLY A 289 6.30 -2.69 -20.34
N PHE A 290 7.32 -1.87 -20.09
CA PHE A 290 7.41 -1.15 -18.83
C PHE A 290 6.30 -0.10 -18.65
N GLN A 291 5.90 0.57 -19.73
CA GLN A 291 4.82 1.57 -19.67
C GLN A 291 3.47 0.91 -19.35
N GLN A 292 3.21 -0.26 -19.94
CA GLN A 292 2.02 -1.06 -19.69
C GLN A 292 2.04 -1.69 -18.31
N MET A 293 3.16 -2.26 -17.88
CA MET A 293 3.37 -2.77 -16.52
C MET A 293 3.25 -1.66 -15.46
N ALA A 294 3.58 -0.42 -15.80
CA ALA A 294 3.46 0.71 -14.87
C ALA A 294 2.01 0.99 -14.45
N ASP A 295 1.01 0.65 -15.27
CA ASP A 295 -0.40 0.71 -14.86
C ASP A 295 -0.66 -0.26 -13.71
N MET A 296 -0.27 -1.52 -13.87
CA MET A 296 -0.33 -2.56 -12.82
C MET A 296 0.41 -2.14 -11.55
N VAL A 297 1.65 -1.67 -11.68
CA VAL A 297 2.49 -1.23 -10.56
C VAL A 297 1.87 -0.04 -9.80
N ASN A 298 1.24 0.90 -10.49
CA ASN A 298 0.61 2.06 -9.84
C ASN A 298 -0.61 1.64 -9.01
N MET A 299 -1.42 0.70 -9.50
CA MET A 299 -2.55 0.15 -8.72
C MET A 299 -2.04 -0.60 -7.49
N SER A 300 -0.99 -1.39 -7.64
CA SER A 300 -0.34 -2.07 -6.53
C SER A 300 0.29 -1.10 -5.52
N ARG A 301 0.85 0.03 -5.95
CA ARG A 301 1.33 1.11 -5.07
C ARG A 301 0.21 1.74 -4.25
N LEU A 302 -0.95 1.99 -4.85
CA LEU A 302 -2.12 2.46 -4.11
C LEU A 302 -2.57 1.43 -3.08
N SER A 303 -2.71 0.16 -3.48
CA SER A 303 -3.01 -0.95 -2.58
C SER A 303 -2.02 -1.03 -1.41
N ASN A 304 -0.73 -0.79 -1.65
CA ASN A 304 0.28 -0.68 -0.60
C ASN A 304 0.00 0.45 0.39
N GLY A 305 -0.41 1.60 -0.10
CA GLY A 305 -0.84 2.72 0.74
C GLY A 305 -2.02 2.34 1.63
N VAL A 306 -3.02 1.65 1.07
CA VAL A 306 -4.20 1.15 1.81
C VAL A 306 -3.78 0.12 2.86
N ARG A 307 -2.94 -0.83 2.49
CA ARG A 307 -2.41 -1.87 3.39
C ARG A 307 -1.61 -1.26 4.55
N ALA A 308 -0.74 -0.31 4.25
CA ALA A 308 0.02 0.41 5.27
C ALA A 308 -0.89 1.20 6.23
N ALA A 309 -1.95 1.83 5.72
CA ALA A 309 -2.94 2.54 6.54
C ALA A 309 -3.72 1.57 7.45
N GLY A 310 -4.12 0.39 6.94
CA GLY A 310 -4.78 -0.65 7.72
C GLY A 310 -3.89 -1.22 8.81
N LEU A 311 -2.63 -1.53 8.50
CA LEU A 311 -1.66 -2.00 9.49
C LEU A 311 -1.42 -0.96 10.59
N MET A 312 -1.27 0.32 10.22
CA MET A 312 -1.17 1.41 11.21
C MET A 312 -2.42 1.48 12.08
N ARG A 313 -3.60 1.34 11.48
CA ARG A 313 -4.86 1.38 12.24
C ARG A 313 -4.95 0.22 13.22
N ARG A 314 -4.61 -1.00 12.81
CA ARG A 314 -4.58 -2.16 13.71
C ARG A 314 -3.61 -1.92 14.87
N ALA A 315 -2.37 -1.54 14.59
CA ALA A 315 -1.36 -1.25 15.61
C ALA A 315 -1.82 -0.16 16.59
N LEU A 316 -2.44 0.91 16.07
CA LEU A 316 -3.02 1.97 16.89
C LEU A 316 -4.20 1.46 17.75
N SER A 317 -5.07 0.60 17.22
CA SER A 317 -6.19 0.03 17.98
C SER A 317 -5.68 -0.78 19.17
N GLU A 318 -4.63 -1.59 18.98
CA GLU A 318 -3.96 -2.32 20.04
C GLU A 318 -3.38 -1.39 21.13
N ALA A 319 -2.66 -0.35 20.69
CA ALA A 319 -2.07 0.63 21.59
C ALA A 319 -3.12 1.40 22.40
N LEU A 320 -4.21 1.84 21.74
CA LEU A 320 -5.32 2.54 22.39
C LEU A 320 -6.03 1.63 23.40
N PHE A 321 -6.26 0.36 23.05
CA PHE A 321 -6.89 -0.60 23.93
C PHE A 321 -6.07 -0.80 25.22
N VAL A 322 -4.77 -1.06 25.06
CA VAL A 322 -3.86 -1.22 26.20
C VAL A 322 -3.81 0.06 27.04
N ALA A 323 -3.66 1.23 26.41
CA ALA A 323 -3.55 2.49 27.14
C ALA A 323 -4.80 2.85 27.95
N ARG A 324 -5.99 2.45 27.48
CA ARG A 324 -7.27 2.66 28.19
C ARG A 324 -7.50 1.72 29.37
N HIS A 325 -6.98 0.49 29.29
CA HIS A 325 -7.31 -0.55 30.27
C HIS A 325 -6.17 -0.85 31.26
N ARG A 326 -4.91 -0.58 30.87
CA ARG A 326 -3.77 -0.82 31.76
C ARG A 326 -3.52 0.37 32.68
N ARG A 327 -3.27 0.08 33.94
CA ARG A 327 -2.91 1.06 34.98
C ARG A 327 -1.44 0.93 35.37
N ALA A 328 -0.80 2.08 35.60
CA ALA A 328 0.51 2.21 36.20
C ALA A 328 0.58 3.53 36.99
N PHE A 329 1.35 3.57 38.05
CA PHE A 329 1.50 4.76 38.90
C PHE A 329 0.15 5.36 39.36
N GLY A 330 -0.84 4.50 39.61
CA GLY A 330 -2.16 4.90 40.10
C GLY A 330 -3.12 5.48 39.02
N LYS A 331 -2.73 5.54 37.74
CA LYS A 331 -3.52 6.10 36.63
C LYS A 331 -3.62 5.12 35.47
N HIS A 332 -4.61 5.27 34.60
CA HIS A 332 -4.58 4.61 33.29
C HIS A 332 -3.44 5.20 32.45
N LEU A 333 -2.84 4.37 31.57
CA LEU A 333 -1.74 4.82 30.74
C LEU A 333 -2.16 5.98 29.82
N ILE A 334 -3.42 5.98 29.35
CA ILE A 334 -3.95 7.02 28.47
C ILE A 334 -3.99 8.41 29.14
N ASP A 335 -4.03 8.48 30.48
CA ASP A 335 -4.08 9.75 31.24
C ASP A 335 -2.69 10.37 31.44
N MET A 336 -1.64 9.70 30.96
CA MET A 336 -0.26 10.17 31.11
C MET A 336 0.16 11.03 29.91
N PRO A 337 0.73 12.24 30.12
CA PRO A 337 1.11 13.14 29.00
C PRO A 337 2.07 12.51 27.99
N LEU A 338 3.04 11.69 28.44
CA LEU A 338 3.97 11.02 27.55
C LEU A 338 3.25 9.98 26.68
N MET A 339 2.31 9.22 27.24
CA MET A 339 1.50 8.26 26.50
C MET A 339 0.59 8.96 25.51
N GLN A 340 -0.10 10.03 25.91
CA GLN A 340 -0.93 10.83 24.97
C GLN A 340 -0.11 11.34 23.79
N LYS A 341 1.09 11.88 24.05
CA LYS A 341 1.99 12.31 22.98
C LYS A 341 2.35 11.17 22.03
N GLN A 342 2.60 9.97 22.55
CA GLN A 342 2.96 8.80 21.75
C GLN A 342 1.75 8.32 20.92
N LEU A 343 0.57 8.27 21.52
CA LEU A 343 -0.68 7.93 20.81
C LEU A 343 -0.99 8.93 19.68
N LEU A 344 -0.82 10.24 19.92
CA LEU A 344 -1.00 11.26 18.89
C LEU A 344 -0.04 11.09 17.71
N LYS A 345 1.24 10.73 17.98
CA LYS A 345 2.21 10.43 16.91
C LYS A 345 1.82 9.23 16.06
N MET A 346 1.06 8.29 16.59
CA MET A 346 0.52 7.15 15.84
C MET A 346 -0.82 7.49 15.15
N MET A 347 -1.69 8.26 15.79
CA MET A 347 -2.99 8.65 15.23
C MET A 347 -2.85 9.49 13.97
N LEU A 348 -2.04 10.53 14.00
CA LEU A 348 -1.91 11.47 12.89
C LEU A 348 -1.56 10.79 11.56
N PRO A 349 -0.47 10.01 11.42
CA PRO A 349 -0.14 9.36 10.16
C PRO A 349 -1.20 8.32 9.74
N THR A 350 -1.87 7.67 10.69
CA THR A 350 -2.94 6.71 10.41
C THR A 350 -4.13 7.40 9.75
N GLU A 351 -4.62 8.50 10.34
CA GLU A 351 -5.73 9.28 9.78
C GLU A 351 -5.38 9.87 8.42
N GLN A 352 -4.16 10.39 8.28
CA GLN A 352 -3.68 10.99 7.03
C GLN A 352 -3.60 9.97 5.89
N ALA A 353 -3.04 8.80 6.15
CA ALA A 353 -2.93 7.75 5.14
C ALA A 353 -4.33 7.30 4.67
N ARG A 354 -5.30 7.20 5.58
CA ARG A 354 -6.69 6.88 5.26
C ARG A 354 -7.32 7.94 4.36
N SER A 355 -7.25 9.21 4.77
CA SER A 355 -7.78 10.31 3.97
C SER A 355 -7.16 10.35 2.58
N MET A 356 -5.84 10.15 2.47
CA MET A 356 -5.14 10.18 1.18
C MET A 356 -5.56 9.03 0.26
N PHE A 357 -5.68 7.78 0.75
CA PHE A 357 -6.12 6.71 -0.13
C PHE A 357 -7.59 6.87 -0.56
N MET A 358 -8.45 7.40 0.31
CA MET A 358 -9.85 7.67 -0.04
C MET A 358 -9.95 8.74 -1.13
N GLN A 359 -9.17 9.82 -1.00
CA GLN A 359 -9.07 10.84 -2.05
C GLN A 359 -8.62 10.24 -3.38
N ILE A 360 -7.57 9.43 -3.39
CA ILE A 360 -7.08 8.78 -4.61
C ILE A 360 -8.17 7.85 -5.19
N ALA A 361 -8.79 7.03 -4.35
CA ALA A 361 -9.85 6.09 -4.76
C ALA A 361 -11.06 6.79 -5.40
N THR A 362 -11.41 7.98 -4.90
CA THR A 362 -12.48 8.81 -5.47
C THR A 362 -12.07 9.43 -6.82
N LEU A 363 -10.79 9.75 -7.00
CA LEU A 363 -10.28 10.30 -8.25
C LEU A 363 -10.10 9.24 -9.36
N LEU A 364 -9.94 7.96 -9.00
CA LEU A 364 -9.66 6.89 -9.98
C LEU A 364 -10.70 6.78 -11.11
N PRO A 365 -12.02 6.72 -10.85
CA PRO A 365 -13.01 6.63 -11.92
C PRO A 365 -12.98 7.84 -12.85
N ARG A 366 -12.73 9.03 -12.32
CA ARG A 366 -12.62 10.28 -13.08
C ARG A 366 -11.36 10.26 -13.97
N ALA A 367 -10.24 9.81 -13.41
CA ALA A 367 -8.98 9.66 -14.13
C ALA A 367 -9.08 8.61 -15.26
N ASP A 368 -9.74 7.48 -15.00
CA ASP A 368 -10.00 6.43 -15.97
C ASP A 368 -10.99 6.90 -17.06
N GLY A 369 -11.94 7.76 -16.72
CA GLY A 369 -12.85 8.44 -17.63
C GLY A 369 -12.21 9.55 -18.46
N GLY A 370 -10.90 9.79 -18.30
CA GLY A 370 -10.14 10.74 -19.13
C GLY A 370 -10.02 12.16 -18.57
N GLU A 371 -10.51 12.41 -17.37
CA GLU A 371 -10.39 13.74 -16.74
C GLU A 371 -8.92 14.06 -16.41
N VAL A 372 -8.37 15.05 -17.10
CA VAL A 372 -6.95 15.39 -17.11
C VAL A 372 -6.44 15.79 -15.72
N GLU A 373 -7.20 16.60 -14.96
CA GLU A 373 -6.79 17.03 -13.63
C GLU A 373 -6.80 15.87 -12.64
N ALA A 374 -7.78 14.97 -12.69
CA ALA A 374 -7.81 13.76 -11.89
C ALA A 374 -6.61 12.84 -12.21
N GLN A 375 -6.26 12.68 -13.50
CA GLN A 375 -5.07 11.92 -13.92
C GLN A 375 -3.79 12.50 -13.34
N LYS A 376 -3.61 13.84 -13.35
CA LYS A 376 -2.44 14.52 -12.78
C LYS A 376 -2.37 14.31 -11.27
N CYS A 377 -3.49 14.47 -10.55
CA CYS A 377 -3.54 14.27 -9.10
C CYS A 377 -3.23 12.82 -8.72
N VAL A 378 -3.87 11.82 -9.33
CA VAL A 378 -3.58 10.40 -9.10
C VAL A 378 -2.11 10.08 -9.35
N ARG A 379 -1.53 10.62 -10.44
CA ARG A 379 -0.14 10.41 -10.80
C ARG A 379 0.85 10.91 -9.72
N ILE A 380 0.54 12.01 -9.04
CA ILE A 380 1.40 12.59 -7.99
C ILE A 380 1.12 11.96 -6.62
N LEU A 381 -0.16 11.78 -6.25
CA LEU A 381 -0.53 11.30 -4.92
C LEU A 381 -0.18 9.82 -4.71
N THR A 382 -0.22 8.97 -5.75
CA THR A 382 0.07 7.53 -5.62
C THR A 382 1.50 7.23 -5.12
N PRO A 383 2.59 7.80 -5.65
CA PRO A 383 3.92 7.61 -5.07
C PRO A 383 4.07 8.24 -3.68
N LEU A 384 3.37 9.35 -3.41
CA LEU A 384 3.40 10.01 -2.10
C LEU A 384 2.80 9.12 -1.02
N ILE A 385 1.61 8.55 -1.28
CA ILE A 385 0.99 7.64 -0.31
C ILE A 385 1.84 6.40 -0.10
N LYS A 386 2.36 5.78 -1.18
CA LYS A 386 3.25 4.62 -1.09
C LYS A 386 4.48 4.93 -0.25
N PHE A 387 5.14 6.05 -0.50
CA PHE A 387 6.32 6.45 0.26
C PHE A 387 5.97 6.74 1.72
N ARG A 388 4.99 7.60 1.96
CA ARG A 388 4.69 8.13 3.28
C ARG A 388 4.02 7.11 4.20
N ALA A 389 2.93 6.47 3.73
CA ALA A 389 2.21 5.50 4.54
C ALA A 389 3.07 4.28 4.89
N CYS A 390 3.85 3.75 3.93
CA CYS A 390 4.73 2.61 4.20
C CYS A 390 5.84 2.93 5.21
N ARG A 391 6.40 4.15 5.16
CA ARG A 391 7.40 4.59 6.16
C ARG A 391 6.77 4.76 7.54
N ASP A 392 5.61 5.39 7.61
CA ASP A 392 4.93 5.66 8.86
C ASP A 392 4.39 4.35 9.48
N ALA A 393 3.94 3.37 8.69
CA ALA A 393 3.50 2.06 9.17
C ALA A 393 4.60 1.33 9.94
N ARG A 394 5.84 1.38 9.45
CA ARG A 394 6.98 0.80 10.17
C ARG A 394 7.17 1.44 11.56
N ARG A 395 7.02 2.77 11.65
CA ARG A 395 7.17 3.51 12.92
C ARG A 395 6.00 3.22 13.85
N VAL A 396 4.77 3.32 13.35
CA VAL A 396 3.56 3.10 14.15
C VAL A 396 3.49 1.68 14.70
N ALA A 397 3.88 0.66 13.92
CA ALA A 397 3.94 -0.72 14.38
C ALA A 397 4.97 -0.90 15.52
N GLY A 398 6.15 -0.27 15.40
CA GLY A 398 7.16 -0.27 16.45
C GLY A 398 6.71 0.45 17.72
N ASP A 399 6.20 1.66 17.58
CA ASP A 399 5.69 2.48 18.70
C ASP A 399 4.55 1.74 19.44
N ALA A 400 3.65 1.07 18.72
CA ALA A 400 2.55 0.30 19.32
C ALA A 400 3.04 -0.95 20.07
N MET A 401 4.08 -1.62 19.56
CA MET A 401 4.75 -2.70 20.27
C MET A 401 5.31 -2.21 21.63
N GLU A 402 5.94 -1.04 21.65
CA GLU A 402 6.47 -0.43 22.86
C GLU A 402 5.36 -0.10 23.89
N VAL A 403 4.21 0.41 23.42
CA VAL A 403 3.04 0.68 24.28
C VAL A 403 2.56 -0.59 25.00
N ARG A 404 2.61 -1.75 24.36
CA ARG A 404 2.24 -3.03 24.96
C ARG A 404 3.32 -3.55 25.94
N GLY A 405 4.53 -3.01 25.91
CA GLY A 405 5.65 -3.42 26.74
C GLY A 405 6.17 -4.82 26.38
N GLY A 406 6.62 -5.60 27.36
CA GLY A 406 7.16 -6.94 27.14
C GLY A 406 6.23 -7.88 26.37
N CYS A 407 4.92 -7.78 26.59
CA CYS A 407 3.92 -8.54 25.83
C CYS A 407 3.91 -8.20 24.33
N GLY A 408 4.29 -6.98 23.95
CA GLY A 408 4.41 -6.60 22.53
C GLY A 408 5.55 -7.32 21.80
N TYR A 409 6.55 -7.78 22.53
CA TYR A 409 7.74 -8.43 21.97
C TYR A 409 7.58 -9.93 21.71
N ILE A 410 6.58 -10.57 22.30
CA ILE A 410 6.33 -12.01 22.14
C ILE A 410 5.27 -12.28 21.05
N GLU A 411 5.43 -13.39 20.35
CA GLU A 411 4.62 -13.74 19.15
C GLU A 411 3.13 -13.95 19.44
N GLU A 412 2.76 -14.27 20.66
CA GLU A 412 1.38 -14.56 21.08
C GLU A 412 0.43 -13.38 20.88
N TRP A 413 0.93 -12.15 20.93
CA TRP A 413 0.14 -10.92 20.85
C TRP A 413 0.07 -10.32 19.44
N GLY A 414 0.74 -10.92 18.45
CA GLY A 414 0.68 -10.50 17.06
C GLY A 414 1.42 -9.20 16.71
N MET A 415 1.90 -8.43 17.72
CA MET A 415 2.60 -7.15 17.47
C MET A 415 3.90 -7.34 16.70
N SER A 416 4.64 -8.42 16.97
CA SER A 416 5.86 -8.79 16.26
C SER A 416 5.59 -9.05 14.77
N GLN A 417 4.45 -9.68 14.42
CA GLN A 417 4.02 -9.86 13.03
C GLN A 417 3.79 -8.52 12.35
N PHE A 418 3.09 -7.57 12.97
CA PHE A 418 2.86 -6.25 12.38
C PHE A 418 4.17 -5.50 12.11
N VAL A 419 5.14 -5.58 13.02
CA VAL A 419 6.47 -4.98 12.84
C VAL A 419 7.23 -5.64 11.68
N ARG A 420 7.17 -6.97 11.55
CA ARG A 420 7.81 -7.70 10.45
C ARG A 420 7.18 -7.34 9.11
N ASP A 421 5.85 -7.35 9.04
CA ASP A 421 5.09 -7.10 7.81
C ASP A 421 5.24 -5.66 7.33
N ALA A 422 5.30 -4.69 8.24
CA ALA A 422 5.52 -3.28 7.88
C ALA A 422 6.83 -3.04 7.12
N ARG A 423 7.86 -3.90 7.30
CA ARG A 423 9.18 -3.70 6.70
C ARG A 423 9.18 -3.85 5.18
N ILE A 424 8.44 -4.82 4.64
CA ILE A 424 8.46 -5.08 3.19
C ILE A 424 7.85 -3.92 2.39
N ALA A 425 6.87 -3.22 2.97
CA ALA A 425 6.14 -2.16 2.28
C ALA A 425 7.02 -1.02 1.75
N MET A 426 8.19 -0.79 2.36
CA MET A 426 9.16 0.22 1.91
C MET A 426 10.10 -0.26 0.81
N ILE A 427 10.16 -1.56 0.55
CA ILE A 427 11.17 -2.20 -0.31
C ILE A 427 10.59 -2.53 -1.68
N TYR A 428 9.43 -3.19 -1.75
CA TYR A 428 8.87 -3.69 -3.00
C TYR A 428 8.05 -2.62 -3.76
N GLU A 429 7.72 -2.93 -5.04
CA GLU A 429 6.95 -2.06 -5.96
C GLU A 429 7.59 -0.68 -6.19
N GLY A 430 8.92 -0.66 -6.14
CA GLY A 430 9.79 0.51 -6.10
C GLY A 430 10.07 0.92 -4.66
N ALA A 431 11.30 0.67 -4.19
CA ALA A 431 11.76 1.10 -2.87
C ALA A 431 11.48 2.59 -2.63
N ASN A 432 11.36 2.99 -1.37
CA ASN A 432 11.03 4.38 -1.04
C ASN A 432 11.98 5.39 -1.69
N GLY A 433 13.30 5.11 -1.73
CA GLY A 433 14.26 5.95 -2.46
C GLY A 433 13.97 6.04 -3.95
N ILE A 434 13.53 4.94 -4.58
CA ILE A 434 13.12 4.92 -5.99
C ILE A 434 11.86 5.74 -6.23
N GLN A 435 10.88 5.75 -5.31
CA GLN A 435 9.72 6.64 -5.40
C GLN A 435 10.14 8.12 -5.40
N ALA A 436 11.10 8.46 -4.54
CA ALA A 436 11.62 9.81 -4.44
C ALA A 436 12.38 10.23 -5.72
N LEU A 437 13.28 9.38 -6.21
CA LEU A 437 14.00 9.60 -7.47
C LEU A 437 13.03 9.67 -8.68
N ASP A 438 12.01 8.82 -8.74
CA ASP A 438 11.01 8.83 -9.80
C ASP A 438 10.21 10.15 -9.81
N LEU A 439 9.87 10.67 -8.63
CA LEU A 439 9.20 11.96 -8.54
C LEU A 439 10.07 13.08 -9.08
N VAL A 440 11.30 13.24 -8.58
CA VAL A 440 12.19 14.34 -8.92
C VAL A 440 12.78 14.21 -10.32
N GLY A 441 13.29 13.03 -10.68
CA GLY A 441 14.02 12.81 -11.94
C GLY A 441 13.14 12.55 -13.16
N ARG A 442 11.88 12.12 -12.97
CA ARG A 442 11.00 11.75 -14.08
C ARG A 442 9.66 12.47 -14.09
N LYS A 443 8.96 12.50 -12.95
CA LYS A 443 7.58 13.05 -12.92
C LYS A 443 7.56 14.56 -12.97
N LEU A 444 8.47 15.22 -12.26
CA LEU A 444 8.62 16.68 -12.31
C LEU A 444 8.97 17.19 -13.71
N PRO A 445 10.06 16.69 -14.37
CA PRO A 445 10.49 17.26 -15.65
C PRO A 445 9.63 16.83 -16.84
N ARG A 446 9.01 15.64 -16.82
CA ARG A 446 8.36 15.04 -18.01
C ARG A 446 7.28 15.90 -18.63
N ASP A 447 6.52 16.63 -17.84
CA ASP A 447 5.42 17.48 -18.31
C ASP A 447 5.67 18.98 -18.04
N GLY A 448 6.93 19.34 -17.81
CA GLY A 448 7.31 20.71 -17.43
C GLY A 448 6.76 21.14 -16.09
N GLY A 449 6.51 20.20 -15.16
CA GLY A 449 5.98 20.47 -13.83
C GLY A 449 4.46 20.68 -13.76
N ARG A 450 3.72 20.50 -14.87
CA ARG A 450 2.27 20.77 -14.91
C ARG A 450 1.47 19.97 -13.89
N ALA A 451 1.82 18.71 -13.65
CA ALA A 451 1.13 17.89 -12.67
C ALA A 451 1.34 18.38 -11.23
N VAL A 452 2.53 18.86 -10.91
CA VAL A 452 2.82 19.45 -9.59
C VAL A 452 2.15 20.81 -9.45
N MET A 453 2.13 21.62 -10.51
CA MET A 453 1.41 22.90 -10.53
C MET A 453 -0.10 22.72 -10.34
N ALA A 454 -0.71 21.66 -10.90
CA ALA A 454 -2.11 21.35 -10.66
C ALA A 454 -2.38 21.11 -9.16
N PHE A 455 -1.53 20.36 -8.48
CA PHE A 455 -1.61 20.16 -7.04
C PHE A 455 -1.43 21.48 -6.25
N PHE A 456 -0.46 22.31 -6.63
CA PHE A 456 -0.27 23.63 -5.99
C PHE A 456 -1.52 24.51 -6.12
N ASN A 457 -2.12 24.55 -7.31
CA ASN A 457 -3.33 25.31 -7.58
C ASN A 457 -4.52 24.80 -6.76
N GLU A 458 -4.64 23.48 -6.59
CA GLU A 458 -5.70 22.90 -5.76
C GLU A 458 -5.55 23.31 -4.28
N VAL A 459 -4.34 23.21 -3.72
CA VAL A 459 -4.07 23.63 -2.33
C VAL A 459 -4.27 25.14 -2.17
N GLN A 460 -3.77 25.96 -3.10
CA GLN A 460 -3.97 27.41 -3.10
C GLN A 460 -5.45 27.79 -3.21
N GLY A 461 -6.20 27.10 -4.08
CA GLY A 461 -7.64 27.28 -4.23
C GLY A 461 -8.38 27.02 -2.92
N PHE A 462 -8.04 25.94 -2.22
CA PHE A 462 -8.59 25.63 -0.91
C PHE A 462 -8.28 26.73 0.14
N ILE A 463 -7.03 27.18 0.21
CA ILE A 463 -6.62 28.25 1.13
C ILE A 463 -7.43 29.51 0.86
N LYS A 464 -7.50 29.94 -0.41
CA LYS A 464 -8.22 31.15 -0.82
C LYS A 464 -9.73 31.06 -0.55
N ALA A 465 -10.35 29.92 -0.86
CA ALA A 465 -11.78 29.70 -0.64
C ALA A 465 -12.18 29.75 0.85
N ASN A 466 -11.24 29.54 1.77
CA ASN A 466 -11.48 29.52 3.21
C ASN A 466 -10.75 30.62 3.98
N GLU A 467 -10.17 31.63 3.32
CA GLU A 467 -9.36 32.68 3.96
C GLU A 467 -10.14 33.54 4.96
N ALA A 468 -11.46 33.66 4.78
CA ALA A 468 -12.37 34.39 5.67
C ALA A 468 -12.79 33.58 6.92
N ASP A 469 -12.44 32.30 6.99
CA ASP A 469 -12.78 31.43 8.11
C ASP A 469 -11.80 31.64 9.29
N GLU A 470 -12.19 32.44 10.27
CA GLU A 470 -11.34 32.76 11.43
C GLU A 470 -10.92 31.51 12.23
N GLY A 471 -11.74 30.45 12.27
CA GLY A 471 -11.43 29.21 12.97
C GLY A 471 -10.32 28.40 12.26
N LEU A 472 -10.24 28.49 10.93
CA LEU A 472 -9.19 27.82 10.14
C LEU A 472 -7.96 28.71 9.87
N LYS A 473 -8.05 30.01 10.08
CA LYS A 473 -7.01 30.97 9.71
C LYS A 473 -5.58 30.60 10.17
N PRO A 474 -5.33 30.16 11.44
CA PRO A 474 -3.99 29.75 11.86
C PRO A 474 -3.49 28.51 11.10
N PHE A 475 -4.39 27.56 10.81
CA PHE A 475 -4.09 26.37 10.04
C PHE A 475 -3.75 26.71 8.59
N LEU A 476 -4.57 27.55 7.95
CA LEU A 476 -4.37 27.98 6.56
C LEU A 476 -3.06 28.76 6.39
N ALA A 477 -2.68 29.58 7.37
CA ALA A 477 -1.39 30.30 7.38
C ALA A 477 -0.21 29.32 7.42
N ALA A 478 -0.26 28.28 8.28
CA ALA A 478 0.77 27.25 8.36
C ALA A 478 0.85 26.42 7.08
N LEU A 479 -0.30 26.03 6.50
CA LEU A 479 -0.38 25.31 5.23
C LEU A 479 0.19 26.14 4.07
N GLY A 480 -0.17 27.41 3.98
CA GLY A 480 0.31 28.33 2.95
C GLY A 480 1.83 28.54 3.01
N LYS A 481 2.39 28.71 4.21
CA LYS A 481 3.83 28.77 4.42
C LYS A 481 4.52 27.48 3.95
N SER A 482 3.96 26.33 4.30
CA SER A 482 4.51 25.02 3.93
C SER A 482 4.41 24.76 2.43
N LEU A 483 3.33 25.19 1.78
CA LEU A 483 3.20 25.17 0.33
C LEU A 483 4.28 26.05 -0.32
N GLY A 484 4.56 27.23 0.23
CA GLY A 484 5.65 28.09 -0.22
C GLY A 484 7.02 27.40 -0.16
N HIS A 485 7.31 26.67 0.91
CA HIS A 485 8.53 25.84 1.00
C HIS A 485 8.60 24.77 -0.09
N LEU A 486 7.47 24.10 -0.38
CA LEU A 486 7.40 23.09 -1.42
C LEU A 486 7.60 23.70 -2.82
N GLN A 487 7.03 24.86 -3.09
CA GLN A 487 7.22 25.60 -4.34
C GLN A 487 8.68 26.00 -4.53
N GLN A 488 9.33 26.52 -3.49
CA GLN A 488 10.75 26.87 -3.50
C GLN A 488 11.64 25.63 -3.78
N ALA A 489 11.37 24.52 -3.11
CA ALA A 489 12.10 23.27 -3.33
C ALA A 489 11.92 22.73 -4.76
N THR A 490 10.71 22.82 -5.31
CA THR A 490 10.40 22.44 -6.69
C THR A 490 11.20 23.29 -7.68
N MET A 491 11.19 24.60 -7.49
CA MET A 491 11.96 25.54 -8.31
C MET A 491 13.46 25.25 -8.23
N TRP A 492 13.98 24.98 -7.02
CA TRP A 492 15.37 24.64 -6.82
C TRP A 492 15.78 23.38 -7.62
N PHE A 493 14.96 22.32 -7.62
CA PHE A 493 15.24 21.13 -8.43
C PHE A 493 15.19 21.42 -9.94
N MET A 494 14.24 22.19 -10.39
CA MET A 494 14.13 22.56 -11.82
C MET A 494 15.38 23.32 -12.30
N GLN A 495 16.00 24.12 -11.43
CA GLN A 495 17.20 24.89 -11.76
C GLN A 495 18.48 24.09 -11.59
N ASN A 496 18.59 23.22 -10.56
CA ASN A 496 19.86 22.66 -10.13
C ASN A 496 20.03 21.16 -10.45
N ALA A 497 18.95 20.39 -10.62
CA ALA A 497 19.06 18.96 -10.88
C ALA A 497 19.52 18.64 -12.32
N MET A 498 19.20 19.47 -13.30
CA MET A 498 19.68 19.30 -14.68
C MET A 498 21.16 19.61 -14.83
N MET A 499 21.65 20.62 -14.10
CA MET A 499 23.06 21.02 -14.13
C MET A 499 23.95 20.03 -13.39
N LYS A 500 23.45 19.46 -12.27
CA LYS A 500 24.15 18.50 -11.44
C LYS A 500 23.21 17.37 -11.02
N PRO A 501 23.23 16.23 -11.73
CA PRO A 501 22.31 15.10 -11.47
C PRO A 501 22.36 14.56 -10.04
N ASP A 502 23.52 14.61 -9.37
CA ASP A 502 23.69 14.20 -7.97
C ASP A 502 22.76 14.97 -7.01
N ASN A 503 22.42 16.21 -7.35
CA ASN A 503 21.47 17.02 -6.57
C ASN A 503 20.08 16.35 -6.50
N ALA A 504 19.64 15.71 -7.60
CA ALA A 504 18.39 14.96 -7.59
C ALA A 504 18.47 13.76 -6.64
N GLY A 505 19.60 13.04 -6.64
CA GLY A 505 19.84 11.92 -5.72
C GLY A 505 19.84 12.37 -4.26
N ALA A 506 20.65 13.37 -3.93
CA ALA A 506 20.87 13.84 -2.57
C ALA A 506 19.60 14.40 -1.91
N GLY A 507 18.80 15.19 -2.65
CA GLY A 507 17.63 15.88 -2.10
C GLY A 507 16.28 15.20 -2.31
N SER A 508 16.20 14.12 -3.11
CA SER A 508 14.92 13.53 -3.53
C SER A 508 14.08 13.01 -2.36
N ALA A 509 14.70 12.38 -1.37
CA ALA A 509 13.99 11.86 -0.20
C ALA A 509 13.41 12.98 0.68
N ASP A 510 14.19 14.06 0.89
CA ASP A 510 13.74 15.23 1.64
C ASP A 510 12.60 15.95 0.90
N TYR A 511 12.68 16.03 -0.44
CA TYR A 511 11.59 16.57 -1.26
C TYR A 511 10.31 15.75 -1.15
N MET A 512 10.41 14.42 -1.19
CA MET A 512 9.27 13.53 -1.02
C MET A 512 8.66 13.68 0.38
N HIS A 513 9.48 13.93 1.42
CA HIS A 513 9.01 14.24 2.77
C HIS A 513 8.28 15.57 2.85
N LEU A 514 8.87 16.61 2.28
CA LEU A 514 8.30 17.95 2.24
C LEU A 514 6.96 17.93 1.50
N PHE A 515 6.92 17.30 0.33
CA PHE A 515 5.68 17.15 -0.45
C PHE A 515 4.62 16.36 0.35
N GLY A 516 5.02 15.26 0.98
CA GLY A 516 4.14 14.46 1.82
C GLY A 516 3.54 15.27 2.97
N LEU A 517 4.32 16.11 3.65
CA LEU A 517 3.84 16.99 4.73
C LEU A 517 2.77 17.97 4.21
N VAL A 518 3.01 18.60 3.06
CA VAL A 518 2.05 19.55 2.47
C VAL A 518 0.77 18.84 2.00
N ALA A 519 0.91 17.70 1.31
CA ALA A 519 -0.24 16.94 0.83
C ALA A 519 -1.11 16.44 1.97
N LEU A 520 -0.51 15.92 3.03
CA LEU A 520 -1.22 15.48 4.23
C LEU A 520 -1.79 16.67 5.00
N GLY A 521 -1.11 17.82 5.02
CA GLY A 521 -1.64 19.07 5.56
C GLY A 521 -2.91 19.51 4.83
N TYR A 522 -2.92 19.40 3.51
CA TYR A 522 -4.12 19.66 2.71
C TYR A 522 -5.27 18.72 3.09
N MET A 523 -5.01 17.41 3.24
CA MET A 523 -6.04 16.45 3.70
C MET A 523 -6.58 16.80 5.09
N TRP A 524 -5.75 17.28 6.00
CA TRP A 524 -6.20 17.77 7.30
C TRP A 524 -7.04 19.04 7.18
N GLY A 525 -6.71 19.93 6.26
CA GLY A 525 -7.52 21.11 5.96
C GLY A 525 -8.93 20.75 5.51
N LEU A 526 -9.05 19.80 4.57
CA LEU A 526 -10.35 19.30 4.12
C LEU A 526 -11.17 18.68 5.27
N GLN A 527 -10.53 17.86 6.13
CA GLN A 527 -11.19 17.26 7.28
C GLN A 527 -11.63 18.32 8.31
N ALA A 528 -10.78 19.31 8.60
CA ALA A 528 -11.09 20.39 9.53
C ALA A 528 -12.28 21.22 9.03
N LYS A 529 -12.30 21.56 7.74
CA LYS A 529 -13.41 22.29 7.13
C LYS A 529 -14.73 21.50 7.21
N ALA A 530 -14.71 20.24 6.82
CA ALA A 530 -15.90 19.38 6.92
C ALA A 530 -16.37 19.19 8.37
N ALA A 531 -15.44 19.13 9.34
CA ALA A 531 -15.78 19.05 10.75
C ALA A 531 -16.46 20.34 11.25
N GLN A 532 -15.95 21.52 10.90
CA GLN A 532 -16.56 22.80 11.25
C GLN A 532 -17.98 22.95 10.69
N GLU A 533 -18.19 22.59 9.42
CA GLU A 533 -19.51 22.67 8.77
C GLU A 533 -20.53 21.78 9.48
N LYS A 534 -20.14 20.56 9.87
CA LYS A 534 -21.02 19.66 10.62
C LYS A 534 -21.25 20.13 12.07
N LEU A 535 -20.22 20.66 12.74
CA LEU A 535 -20.34 21.20 14.10
C LEU A 535 -21.23 22.45 14.16
N ALA A 536 -21.36 23.22 13.09
CA ALA A 536 -22.30 24.32 12.99
C ALA A 536 -23.78 23.85 13.02
N VAL A 537 -24.03 22.57 12.70
CA VAL A 537 -25.39 21.99 12.70
C VAL A 537 -25.66 21.24 14.01
N ALA A 538 -24.70 20.47 14.52
CA ALA A 538 -24.84 19.67 15.75
C ALA A 538 -23.49 19.48 16.46
N ALA A 539 -23.51 19.55 17.80
CA ALA A 539 -22.32 19.26 18.60
C ALA A 539 -21.93 17.77 18.47
N ASP A 540 -20.63 17.51 18.24
CA ASP A 540 -20.07 16.17 18.17
C ASP A 540 -18.60 16.22 18.63
N GLU A 541 -18.30 15.66 19.80
CA GLU A 541 -16.95 15.62 20.39
C GLU A 541 -15.89 15.00 19.47
N ARG A 542 -16.31 14.10 18.58
CA ARG A 542 -15.40 13.45 17.62
C ARG A 542 -14.97 14.41 16.51
N LEU A 543 -15.88 15.30 16.09
CA LEU A 543 -15.57 16.35 15.12
C LEU A 543 -14.70 17.43 15.76
N GLU A 544 -14.95 17.77 17.03
CA GLU A 544 -14.07 18.66 17.81
C GLU A 544 -12.65 18.09 17.89
N THR A 545 -12.53 16.77 18.11
CA THR A 545 -11.23 16.08 18.08
C THR A 545 -10.51 16.26 16.74
N LYS A 546 -11.21 16.29 15.61
CA LYS A 546 -10.59 16.54 14.29
C LYS A 546 -9.98 17.95 14.20
N LEU A 547 -10.63 18.95 14.78
CA LEU A 547 -10.09 20.31 14.81
C LEU A 547 -8.82 20.39 15.67
N VAL A 548 -8.81 19.70 16.83
CA VAL A 548 -7.62 19.60 17.69
C VAL A 548 -6.48 18.94 16.96
N LEU A 549 -6.73 17.83 16.25
CA LEU A 549 -5.70 17.11 15.47
C LEU A 549 -5.16 17.97 14.32
N ALA A 550 -6.02 18.68 13.60
CA ALA A 550 -5.60 19.59 12.54
C ALA A 550 -4.71 20.72 13.09
N LYS A 551 -5.09 21.30 14.24
CA LYS A 551 -4.28 22.32 14.94
C LYS A 551 -2.91 21.73 15.34
N PHE A 552 -2.90 20.54 15.96
CA PHE A 552 -1.65 19.86 16.31
C PHE A 552 -0.76 19.64 15.08
N TYR A 553 -1.35 19.24 13.95
CA TYR A 553 -0.61 19.05 12.70
C TYR A 553 0.03 20.35 12.21
N ALA A 554 -0.73 21.44 12.22
CA ALA A 554 -0.23 22.76 11.83
C ALA A 554 0.93 23.24 12.71
N GLU A 555 0.83 23.02 14.03
CA GLU A 555 1.80 23.51 14.99
C GLU A 555 3.06 22.64 15.12
N ARG A 556 2.94 21.31 14.89
CA ARG A 556 3.99 20.35 15.22
C ARG A 556 4.60 19.60 14.03
N MET A 557 3.84 19.49 12.91
CA MET A 557 4.29 18.73 11.76
C MET A 557 4.67 19.62 10.57
N LEU A 558 3.84 20.58 10.22
CA LEU A 558 4.10 21.50 9.11
C LEU A 558 5.41 22.31 9.26
N PRO A 559 5.87 22.70 10.46
CA PRO A 559 7.16 23.38 10.61
C PRO A 559 8.36 22.57 10.11
N GLU A 560 8.28 21.25 10.07
CA GLU A 560 9.36 20.41 9.54
C GLU A 560 9.68 20.70 8.06
N THR A 561 8.73 21.28 7.30
CA THR A 561 8.92 21.65 5.89
C THR A 561 10.08 22.60 5.67
N GLY A 562 10.34 23.50 6.62
CA GLY A 562 11.49 24.42 6.56
C GLY A 562 12.84 23.69 6.66
N ALA A 563 12.94 22.70 7.53
CA ALA A 563 14.15 21.88 7.66
C ALA A 563 14.39 21.01 6.41
N GLN A 564 13.32 20.48 5.80
CA GLN A 564 13.43 19.72 4.55
C GLN A 564 13.90 20.63 3.41
N LEU A 565 13.34 21.83 3.28
CA LEU A 565 13.80 22.82 2.28
C LEU A 565 15.28 23.13 2.43
N ALA A 566 15.75 23.39 3.67
CA ALA A 566 17.16 23.67 3.93
C ALA A 566 18.08 22.53 3.49
N ARG A 567 17.72 21.26 3.79
CA ARG A 567 18.48 20.07 3.35
C ARG A 567 18.52 19.93 1.84
N ILE A 568 17.42 20.17 1.16
CA ILE A 568 17.33 20.12 -0.31
C ILE A 568 18.27 21.18 -0.91
N SER A 569 18.19 22.41 -0.41
CA SER A 569 18.96 23.55 -0.92
C SER A 569 20.46 23.43 -0.66
N ALA A 570 20.89 22.58 0.29
CA ALA A 570 22.30 22.30 0.54
C ALA A 570 22.97 21.52 -0.61
N GLY A 571 22.17 20.86 -1.48
CA GLY A 571 22.69 20.13 -2.64
C GLY A 571 23.47 18.87 -2.30
N ALA A 572 24.24 18.38 -3.27
CA ALA A 572 24.94 17.10 -3.19
C ALA A 572 26.39 17.19 -2.69
N ASP A 573 27.00 18.40 -2.61
CA ASP A 573 28.45 18.53 -2.43
C ASP A 573 28.96 17.83 -1.17
N THR A 574 28.34 18.08 -0.04
CA THR A 574 28.70 17.42 1.24
C THR A 574 28.36 15.94 1.27
N VAL A 575 27.29 15.53 0.60
CA VAL A 575 26.86 14.11 0.51
C VAL A 575 27.90 13.30 -0.29
N MET A 576 28.42 13.88 -1.37
CA MET A 576 29.38 13.25 -2.29
C MET A 576 30.84 13.53 -1.97
N ALA A 577 31.14 14.26 -0.89
CA ALA A 577 32.50 14.66 -0.54
C ALA A 577 33.36 13.48 -0.05
N LEU A 578 32.74 12.43 0.50
CA LEU A 578 33.44 11.27 1.02
C LEU A 578 33.64 10.23 -0.09
N ALA A 579 34.87 9.87 -0.37
CA ALA A 579 35.19 8.81 -1.33
C ALA A 579 34.71 7.43 -0.80
N ALA A 580 34.29 6.53 -1.70
CA ALA A 580 33.66 5.26 -1.33
C ALA A 580 34.53 4.34 -0.44
N ASP A 581 35.86 4.44 -0.58
CA ASP A 581 36.84 3.67 0.20
C ASP A 581 37.04 4.20 1.63
N ARG A 582 36.36 5.30 1.97
CA ARG A 582 36.41 5.92 3.31
C ARG A 582 35.17 5.66 4.17
N PHE A 583 34.20 4.87 3.66
CA PHE A 583 33.03 4.43 4.42
C PHE A 583 33.34 3.21 5.28
#